data_da730b2f0515d0f3c2e24ecbca21c9a9
#
_entry.id   da730b2f0515d0f3c2e24ecbca21c9a9
#
_cell.length_a   1.000
_cell.length_b   1.000
_cell.length_c   1.000
_cell.angle_alpha   90.00
_cell.angle_beta   90.00
_cell.angle_gamma   90.00
#
_symmetry.space_group_name_H-M   'P 1'
#
loop_
_entity.id
_entity.type
_entity.pdbx_description
1 polymer ?
#
loop_
_entity_poly.entity_id
_entity_poly.type
_entity_poly.pdbx_seq_one_letter_code
_entity_poly.pdbx_strand_id
1 'polypeptide(L)'
;SKPVIRGMGYNRVVVVNDGVRQEGQQWGDEHGVEIDAASVHSVEILKGPASLMYGSDALAGVIVFNSAPVLPMGEMSGNIMSGYQTNNGLFDYSLNFAGNKRGFVWNTRYSGKMVHSYKNRYDGYVYGSAFREQSFVQMLGWNHRVGHTHLTLDYYHLTPGIVEGERDEETGRLEIPDGFNLKSYGRSLPFQQIHHYKAVLDNMWYVGEGYIKLLAAYQQNRRQEYEEKRDECGLDLMLHTVNYDLHYTSPLLGSWKIAAGLNGMWQQSVNKGTEFLVPDYSLFDYGLFATATCNVDKLN
;
A
#
# COMPACT_ATOMS: atom_id res chain seq x y z
N SER A 1 -3.73 6.35 -9.58
CA SER A 1 -2.74 7.42 -9.85
C SER A 1 -1.65 7.43 -8.78
N LYS A 2 -0.44 7.74 -9.17
CA LYS A 2 0.69 7.88 -8.27
C LYS A 2 0.64 9.17 -7.47
N PRO A 3 1.11 9.17 -6.21
CA PRO A 3 1.24 10.39 -5.45
C PRO A 3 2.33 11.29 -6.04
N VAL A 4 2.05 12.60 -6.07
CA VAL A 4 2.99 13.64 -6.51
C VAL A 4 3.10 14.68 -5.41
N ILE A 5 4.33 14.99 -4.99
CA ILE A 5 4.64 16.02 -4.00
C ILE A 5 5.50 17.09 -4.68
N ARG A 6 5.02 18.33 -4.73
CA ARG A 6 5.73 19.48 -5.36
C ARG A 6 6.22 19.19 -6.78
N GLY A 7 5.40 18.53 -7.60
CA GLY A 7 5.71 18.16 -8.98
C GLY A 7 6.64 16.95 -9.13
N MET A 8 7.09 16.34 -8.06
CA MET A 8 7.91 15.13 -8.07
C MET A 8 7.05 13.90 -7.72
N GLY A 9 7.17 12.87 -8.53
CA GLY A 9 6.45 11.61 -8.37
C GLY A 9 7.39 10.41 -8.57
N TYR A 10 6.81 9.25 -8.84
CA TYR A 10 7.49 7.97 -9.04
C TYR A 10 8.34 7.59 -7.81
N ASN A 11 9.55 7.09 -8.04
CA ASN A 11 10.51 6.71 -7.01
C ASN A 11 11.14 7.88 -6.22
N ARG A 12 10.59 9.11 -6.32
CA ARG A 12 10.99 10.26 -5.49
C ARG A 12 10.02 10.52 -4.34
N VAL A 13 8.92 9.79 -4.29
CA VAL A 13 7.94 9.79 -3.18
C VAL A 13 7.87 8.39 -2.62
N VAL A 14 8.27 8.23 -1.38
CA VAL A 14 8.16 6.95 -0.67
C VAL A 14 6.76 6.83 -0.07
N VAL A 15 6.16 5.68 -0.25
CA VAL A 15 4.90 5.31 0.37
C VAL A 15 5.18 4.31 1.49
N VAL A 16 4.65 4.58 2.67
CA VAL A 16 4.78 3.73 3.85
C VAL A 16 3.38 3.32 4.31
N ASN A 17 3.19 2.06 4.61
CA ASN A 17 1.95 1.52 5.15
C ASN A 17 2.23 0.78 6.46
N ASP A 18 1.72 1.33 7.58
CA ASP A 18 1.95 0.83 8.94
C ASP A 18 3.44 0.65 9.29
N GLY A 19 4.25 1.65 8.91
CA GLY A 19 5.69 1.66 9.16
C GLY A 19 6.54 0.89 8.15
N VAL A 20 5.94 0.11 7.25
CA VAL A 20 6.63 -0.64 6.20
C VAL A 20 6.58 0.13 4.89
N ARG A 21 7.72 0.31 4.23
CA ARG A 21 7.78 0.84 2.89
C ARG A 21 7.01 -0.09 1.94
N GLN A 22 6.00 0.47 1.26
CA GLN A 22 5.16 -0.27 0.32
C GLN A 22 5.91 -0.46 -0.99
N GLU A 23 6.34 -1.68 -1.24
CA GLU A 23 7.07 -2.05 -2.44
C GLU A 23 6.12 -2.74 -3.42
N GLY A 24 5.72 -2.00 -4.44
CA GLY A 24 4.94 -2.46 -5.58
C GLY A 24 5.66 -2.10 -6.87
N GLN A 25 5.31 -2.77 -7.94
CA GLN A 25 5.91 -2.55 -9.26
C GLN A 25 5.24 -1.34 -9.93
N GLN A 26 5.63 -0.14 -9.52
CA GLN A 26 4.97 1.12 -9.85
C GLN A 26 5.77 1.96 -10.85
N TRP A 27 6.19 1.39 -11.98
CA TRP A 27 6.98 2.10 -12.99
C TRP A 27 6.16 2.91 -14.01
N GLY A 28 4.93 2.50 -14.34
CA GLY A 28 4.03 3.20 -15.27
C GLY A 28 3.15 4.25 -14.58
N ASP A 29 2.60 5.23 -15.30
CA ASP A 29 1.69 6.26 -14.77
C ASP A 29 0.34 5.70 -14.33
N GLU A 30 -0.09 4.61 -14.94
CA GLU A 30 -1.32 3.85 -14.66
C GLU A 30 -1.24 3.07 -13.34
N HIS A 31 -0.03 2.80 -12.84
CA HIS A 31 0.17 2.02 -11.61
C HIS A 31 -0.14 2.86 -10.37
N GLY A 32 -1.11 2.43 -9.58
CA GLY A 32 -1.51 3.07 -8.33
C GLY A 32 -0.74 2.57 -7.12
N VAL A 33 -1.01 3.19 -5.98
CA VAL A 33 -0.60 2.68 -4.67
C VAL A 33 -1.52 1.51 -4.32
N GLU A 34 -0.98 0.33 -4.14
CA GLU A 34 -1.71 -0.91 -3.89
C GLU A 34 -2.04 -1.04 -2.39
N ILE A 35 -2.90 -0.14 -1.92
CA ILE A 35 -3.37 -0.07 -0.53
C ILE A 35 -4.89 0.08 -0.56
N ASP A 36 -5.57 -0.76 0.21
CA ASP A 36 -7.01 -0.64 0.41
C ASP A 36 -7.36 0.64 1.20
N ALA A 37 -8.12 1.53 0.57
CA ALA A 37 -8.55 2.78 1.21
C ALA A 37 -9.42 2.54 2.47
N ALA A 38 -10.13 1.41 2.56
CA ALA A 38 -10.93 1.07 3.73
C ALA A 38 -10.07 0.67 4.95
N SER A 39 -8.80 0.31 4.75
CA SER A 39 -7.87 -0.01 5.83
C SER A 39 -7.21 1.24 6.43
N VAL A 40 -7.23 2.37 5.72
CA VAL A 40 -6.55 3.59 6.12
C VAL A 40 -7.38 4.38 7.12
N HIS A 41 -6.80 4.66 8.29
CA HIS A 41 -7.38 5.53 9.32
C HIS A 41 -6.86 6.97 9.22
N SER A 42 -5.56 7.13 8.99
CA SER A 42 -4.94 8.45 8.82
C SER A 42 -3.85 8.42 7.75
N VAL A 43 -3.61 9.59 7.17
CA VAL A 43 -2.53 9.80 6.18
C VAL A 43 -1.69 10.97 6.66
N GLU A 44 -0.38 10.75 6.75
CA GLU A 44 0.60 11.77 7.08
C GLU A 44 1.53 12.03 5.90
N ILE A 45 1.93 13.28 5.72
CA ILE A 45 2.89 13.67 4.68
C ILE A 45 4.12 14.26 5.36
N LEU A 46 5.22 13.51 5.33
CA LEU A 46 6.50 13.92 5.89
C LEU A 46 7.34 14.60 4.80
N LYS A 47 7.86 15.78 5.10
CA LYS A 47 8.68 16.58 4.18
C LYS A 47 9.94 17.08 4.89
N GLY A 48 11.00 17.34 4.11
CA GLY A 48 12.25 17.87 4.64
C GLY A 48 13.04 16.85 5.46
N PRO A 49 13.77 17.23 6.52
CA PRO A 49 14.68 16.34 7.23
C PRO A 49 14.06 15.06 7.78
N ALA A 50 12.77 15.08 8.12
CA ALA A 50 12.05 13.90 8.62
C ALA A 50 11.93 12.78 7.56
N SER A 51 11.98 13.11 6.27
CA SER A 51 11.92 12.13 5.20
C SER A 51 13.23 11.32 5.03
N LEU A 52 14.35 11.84 5.51
CA LEU A 52 15.67 11.18 5.37
C LEU A 52 15.74 9.81 6.06
N MET A 53 14.92 9.57 7.09
CA MET A 53 14.83 8.27 7.77
C MET A 53 14.33 7.14 6.84
N TYR A 54 13.70 7.49 5.70
CA TYR A 54 13.12 6.54 4.75
C TYR A 54 13.98 6.30 3.51
N GLY A 55 15.24 6.78 3.54
CA GLY A 55 16.22 6.55 2.48
C GLY A 55 16.23 7.61 1.39
N SER A 56 17.09 7.39 0.39
CA SER A 56 17.39 8.33 -0.71
C SER A 56 16.17 8.64 -1.60
N ASP A 57 15.26 7.69 -1.74
CA ASP A 57 14.07 7.81 -2.60
C ASP A 57 13.03 8.77 -2.03
N ALA A 58 13.14 9.14 -0.74
CA ALA A 58 12.26 10.09 -0.09
C ALA A 58 12.58 11.57 -0.43
N LEU A 59 13.16 11.85 -1.59
CA LEU A 59 13.60 13.18 -2.02
C LEU A 59 12.47 14.22 -2.00
N ALA A 60 11.28 13.86 -2.48
CA ALA A 60 10.11 14.74 -2.46
C ALA A 60 9.35 14.70 -1.12
N GLY A 61 9.47 13.60 -0.41
CA GLY A 61 8.81 13.33 0.87
C GLY A 61 8.30 11.90 0.98
N VAL A 62 7.62 11.65 2.08
CA VAL A 62 7.04 10.34 2.42
C VAL A 62 5.55 10.50 2.69
N ILE A 63 4.74 9.61 2.15
CA ILE A 63 3.32 9.49 2.49
C ILE A 63 3.17 8.26 3.38
N VAL A 64 2.71 8.46 4.61
CA VAL A 64 2.50 7.40 5.59
C VAL A 64 1.00 7.14 5.72
N PHE A 65 0.60 5.93 5.40
CA PHE A 65 -0.75 5.43 5.66
C PHE A 65 -0.72 4.64 6.96
N ASN A 66 -1.61 4.99 7.87
CA ASN A 66 -1.73 4.33 9.16
C ASN A 66 -3.09 3.66 9.30
N SER A 67 -3.12 2.41 9.72
CA SER A 67 -4.32 1.71 10.18
C SER A 67 -4.84 2.28 11.50
N ALA A 68 -6.07 1.94 11.86
CA ALA A 68 -6.64 2.33 13.14
C ALA A 68 -5.81 1.76 14.31
N PRO A 69 -5.61 2.55 15.37
CA PRO A 69 -4.87 2.09 16.55
C PRO A 69 -5.58 0.91 17.22
N VAL A 70 -4.81 0.11 17.94
CA VAL A 70 -5.34 -0.99 18.74
C VAL A 70 -6.32 -0.43 19.78
N LEU A 71 -7.47 -1.10 19.91
CA LEU A 71 -8.49 -0.71 20.87
C LEU A 71 -8.00 -0.82 22.32
N PRO A 72 -8.51 0.03 23.24
CA PRO A 72 -8.28 -0.11 24.65
C PRO A 72 -8.65 -1.49 25.20
N MET A 73 -8.01 -1.90 26.29
CA MET A 73 -8.29 -3.20 26.90
C MET A 73 -9.74 -3.33 27.34
N GLY A 74 -10.38 -4.42 26.93
CA GLY A 74 -11.78 -4.73 27.22
C GLY A 74 -12.75 -4.26 26.13
N GLU A 75 -12.28 -3.52 25.14
CA GLU A 75 -13.12 -3.02 24.06
C GLU A 75 -13.15 -3.94 22.84
N MET A 76 -14.29 -3.96 22.16
CA MET A 76 -14.50 -4.59 20.87
C MET A 76 -15.30 -3.66 19.98
N SER A 77 -15.00 -3.65 18.70
CA SER A 77 -15.69 -2.85 17.68
C SER A 77 -15.92 -3.67 16.42
N GLY A 78 -17.06 -3.46 15.81
CA GLY A 78 -17.38 -4.00 14.50
C GLY A 78 -18.09 -2.95 13.66
N ASN A 79 -17.73 -2.86 12.39
CA ASN A 79 -18.45 -2.02 11.44
C ASN A 79 -18.64 -2.70 10.10
N ILE A 80 -19.72 -2.34 9.44
CA ILE A 80 -20.06 -2.74 8.09
C ILE A 80 -20.33 -1.47 7.31
N MET A 81 -19.66 -1.30 6.19
CA MET A 81 -19.87 -0.20 5.27
C MET A 81 -20.18 -0.73 3.89
N SER A 82 -21.04 -0.05 3.16
CA SER A 82 -21.36 -0.35 1.77
C SER A 82 -21.72 0.96 1.06
N GLY A 83 -21.28 1.10 -0.18
CA GLY A 83 -21.54 2.27 -1.01
C GLY A 83 -21.91 1.89 -2.44
N TYR A 84 -22.65 2.77 -3.11
CA TYR A 84 -22.97 2.64 -4.52
C TYR A 84 -22.85 3.98 -5.23
N GLN A 85 -22.19 3.98 -6.40
CA GLN A 85 -22.05 5.15 -7.26
C GLN A 85 -22.65 4.88 -8.65
N THR A 86 -23.47 5.79 -9.13
CA THR A 86 -24.27 5.58 -10.36
C THR A 86 -23.49 5.79 -11.67
N ASN A 87 -22.37 6.54 -11.64
CA ASN A 87 -21.61 6.83 -12.86
C ASN A 87 -21.02 5.55 -13.48
N ASN A 88 -20.40 4.73 -12.66
CA ASN A 88 -19.66 3.53 -13.06
C ASN A 88 -20.16 2.26 -12.35
N GLY A 89 -21.36 2.33 -11.74
CA GLY A 89 -21.92 1.22 -10.98
C GLY A 89 -21.00 0.74 -9.85
N LEU A 90 -20.14 1.61 -9.32
CA LEU A 90 -19.25 1.19 -8.23
C LEU A 90 -20.08 0.67 -7.06
N PHE A 91 -19.80 -0.56 -6.70
CA PHE A 91 -20.26 -1.17 -5.47
C PHE A 91 -19.06 -1.47 -4.60
N ASP A 92 -18.99 -0.83 -3.45
CA ASP A 92 -17.95 -1.05 -2.45
C ASP A 92 -18.53 -1.57 -1.15
N TYR A 93 -17.75 -2.38 -0.44
CA TYR A 93 -18.09 -2.91 0.86
C TYR A 93 -16.85 -3.07 1.74
N SER A 94 -17.05 -2.94 3.04
CA SER A 94 -16.02 -3.20 4.04
C SER A 94 -16.64 -3.77 5.31
N LEU A 95 -16.05 -4.84 5.80
CA LEU A 95 -16.37 -5.50 7.06
C LEU A 95 -15.15 -5.40 7.96
N ASN A 96 -15.30 -4.89 9.17
CA ASN A 96 -14.22 -4.85 10.14
C ASN A 96 -14.69 -5.35 11.50
N PHE A 97 -13.84 -6.15 12.15
CA PHE A 97 -14.03 -6.63 13.52
C PHE A 97 -12.69 -6.58 14.26
N ALA A 98 -12.63 -5.79 15.31
CA ALA A 98 -11.43 -5.58 16.11
C ALA A 98 -11.74 -5.69 17.60
N GLY A 99 -10.72 -6.02 18.39
CA GLY A 99 -10.89 -6.06 19.83
C GLY A 99 -9.57 -6.22 20.59
N ASN A 100 -9.68 -6.03 21.92
CA ASN A 100 -8.59 -6.22 22.86
C ASN A 100 -9.13 -6.85 24.14
N LYS A 101 -8.84 -8.13 24.34
CA LYS A 101 -9.26 -8.87 25.54
C LYS A 101 -8.06 -9.33 26.34
N ARG A 102 -7.84 -8.71 27.50
CA ARG A 102 -6.72 -9.04 28.41
C ARG A 102 -5.35 -8.99 27.76
N GLY A 103 -5.14 -8.04 26.84
CA GLY A 103 -3.91 -7.90 26.08
C GLY A 103 -3.85 -8.68 24.76
N PHE A 104 -4.67 -9.69 24.55
CA PHE A 104 -4.84 -10.29 23.23
C PHE A 104 -5.61 -9.33 22.34
N VAL A 105 -4.99 -8.93 21.23
CA VAL A 105 -5.52 -7.97 20.27
C VAL A 105 -5.72 -8.62 18.92
N TRP A 106 -6.78 -8.21 18.24
CA TRP A 106 -7.07 -8.64 16.87
C TRP A 106 -7.72 -7.52 16.07
N ASN A 107 -7.49 -7.53 14.78
CA ASN A 107 -8.22 -6.70 13.81
C ASN A 107 -8.35 -7.51 12.52
N THR A 108 -9.58 -7.83 12.14
CA THR A 108 -9.92 -8.55 10.92
C THR A 108 -10.69 -7.61 10.02
N ARG A 109 -10.22 -7.42 8.80
CA ARG A 109 -10.91 -6.61 7.78
C ARG A 109 -11.02 -7.39 6.48
N TYR A 110 -12.18 -7.32 5.87
CA TYR A 110 -12.42 -7.76 4.51
C TYR A 110 -13.15 -6.65 3.76
N SER A 111 -12.66 -6.29 2.59
CA SER A 111 -13.22 -5.22 1.78
C SER A 111 -13.10 -5.54 0.29
N GLY A 112 -13.89 -4.85 -0.50
CA GLY A 112 -13.79 -4.96 -1.95
C GLY A 112 -14.57 -3.90 -2.67
N LYS A 113 -14.23 -3.73 -3.95
CA LYS A 113 -14.86 -2.82 -4.90
C LYS A 113 -15.02 -3.52 -6.24
N MET A 114 -16.10 -3.23 -6.92
CA MET A 114 -16.30 -3.61 -8.31
C MET A 114 -16.95 -2.46 -9.08
N VAL A 115 -16.44 -2.23 -10.28
CA VAL A 115 -16.93 -1.17 -11.17
C VAL A 115 -17.03 -1.67 -12.58
N HIS A 116 -18.04 -1.19 -13.31
CA HIS A 116 -18.08 -1.24 -14.77
C HIS A 116 -17.45 0.03 -15.36
N SER A 117 -17.38 0.14 -16.70
CA SER A 117 -16.83 1.33 -17.36
C SER A 117 -17.49 2.62 -16.88
N TYR A 118 -16.68 3.63 -16.55
CA TYR A 118 -17.18 4.95 -16.15
C TYR A 118 -17.58 5.78 -17.36
N LYS A 119 -18.38 6.83 -17.12
CA LYS A 119 -18.77 7.81 -18.13
C LYS A 119 -18.03 9.13 -17.91
N ASN A 120 -17.59 9.72 -19.04
CA ASN A 120 -17.18 11.12 -19.09
C ASN A 120 -17.99 11.88 -20.16
N ARG A 121 -17.81 13.22 -20.22
CA ARG A 121 -18.55 14.08 -21.15
C ARG A 121 -18.12 13.88 -22.60
N TYR A 122 -16.87 13.52 -22.86
CA TYR A 122 -16.26 13.47 -24.18
C TYR A 122 -16.51 12.12 -24.86
N ASP A 123 -16.16 11.04 -24.18
CA ASP A 123 -16.17 9.68 -24.74
C ASP A 123 -17.49 8.95 -24.50
N GLY A 124 -18.34 9.45 -23.58
CA GLY A 124 -19.44 8.65 -23.06
C GLY A 124 -18.90 7.59 -22.09
N TYR A 125 -19.15 6.31 -22.33
CA TYR A 125 -18.49 5.24 -21.58
C TYR A 125 -17.07 5.02 -22.07
N VAL A 126 -16.12 4.87 -21.15
CA VAL A 126 -14.71 4.64 -21.43
C VAL A 126 -14.39 3.16 -21.34
N TYR A 127 -14.11 2.53 -22.48
CA TYR A 127 -13.69 1.14 -22.56
C TYR A 127 -12.40 0.91 -21.77
N GLY A 128 -12.23 -0.27 -21.18
CA GLY A 128 -11.05 -0.59 -20.40
C GLY A 128 -11.00 0.01 -18.98
N SER A 129 -11.98 0.83 -18.57
CA SER A 129 -11.96 1.50 -17.27
C SER A 129 -12.62 0.73 -16.12
N ALA A 130 -13.12 -0.48 -16.39
CA ALA A 130 -13.66 -1.37 -15.36
C ALA A 130 -12.55 -1.94 -14.48
N PHE A 131 -12.79 -2.11 -13.17
CA PHE A 131 -11.85 -2.77 -12.29
C PHE A 131 -12.54 -3.52 -11.15
N ARG A 132 -11.79 -4.42 -10.53
CA ARG A 132 -12.18 -5.12 -9.29
C ARG A 132 -11.01 -5.08 -8.30
N GLU A 133 -11.33 -4.80 -7.05
CA GLU A 133 -10.40 -4.77 -5.94
C GLU A 133 -10.92 -5.64 -4.79
N GLN A 134 -10.06 -6.37 -4.13
CA GLN A 134 -10.36 -7.14 -2.92
C GLN A 134 -9.18 -7.06 -1.97
N SER A 135 -9.47 -6.91 -0.67
CA SER A 135 -8.44 -6.87 0.38
C SER A 135 -8.89 -7.69 1.59
N PHE A 136 -7.94 -8.36 2.19
CA PHE A 136 -8.10 -9.04 3.47
C PHE A 136 -6.92 -8.73 4.38
N VAL A 137 -7.20 -8.19 5.56
CA VAL A 137 -6.19 -7.89 6.58
C VAL A 137 -6.53 -8.61 7.87
N GLN A 138 -5.57 -9.34 8.41
CA GLN A 138 -5.66 -9.98 9.72
C GLN A 138 -4.49 -9.56 10.58
N MET A 139 -4.73 -8.80 11.64
CA MET A 139 -3.77 -8.54 12.70
C MET A 139 -4.12 -9.37 13.94
N LEU A 140 -3.13 -10.01 14.49
CA LEU A 140 -3.18 -10.72 15.78
C LEU A 140 -2.00 -10.27 16.62
N GLY A 141 -2.21 -10.08 17.91
CA GLY A 141 -1.10 -9.67 18.76
C GLY A 141 -1.37 -9.81 20.24
N TRP A 142 -0.33 -9.49 20.98
CA TRP A 142 -0.34 -9.49 22.42
C TRP A 142 0.31 -8.23 22.99
N ASN A 143 -0.45 -7.48 23.77
CA ASN A 143 0.03 -6.35 24.56
C ASN A 143 0.29 -6.81 25.98
N HIS A 144 1.50 -6.60 26.46
CA HIS A 144 1.93 -7.01 27.78
C HIS A 144 2.68 -5.89 28.53
N ARG A 145 3.02 -6.11 29.81
CA ARG A 145 3.64 -5.06 30.65
C ARG A 145 4.97 -4.52 30.10
N VAL A 146 5.70 -5.31 29.34
CA VAL A 146 7.02 -4.96 28.82
C VAL A 146 7.01 -4.63 27.32
N GLY A 147 5.82 -4.42 26.71
CA GLY A 147 5.72 -4.04 25.30
C GLY A 147 4.55 -4.69 24.56
N HIS A 148 4.75 -4.92 23.26
CA HIS A 148 3.78 -5.65 22.43
C HIS A 148 4.48 -6.47 21.34
N THR A 149 3.75 -7.45 20.83
CA THR A 149 4.09 -8.23 19.65
C THR A 149 2.85 -8.33 18.78
N HIS A 150 2.89 -7.81 17.56
CA HIS A 150 1.79 -7.86 16.61
C HIS A 150 2.27 -8.49 15.30
N LEU A 151 1.47 -9.41 14.76
CA LEU A 151 1.63 -9.99 13.44
C LEU A 151 0.45 -9.55 12.57
N THR A 152 0.74 -8.88 11.46
CA THR A 152 -0.27 -8.50 10.47
C THR A 152 -0.02 -9.27 9.17
N LEU A 153 -1.06 -9.93 8.68
CA LEU A 153 -1.11 -10.55 7.36
C LEU A 153 -2.06 -9.73 6.50
N ASP A 154 -1.61 -9.31 5.33
CA ASP A 154 -2.33 -8.47 4.39
C ASP A 154 -2.29 -9.11 3.00
N TYR A 155 -3.45 -9.24 2.39
CA TYR A 155 -3.61 -9.66 1.01
C TYR A 155 -4.43 -8.60 0.26
N TYR A 156 -3.86 -8.08 -0.81
CA TYR A 156 -4.49 -7.14 -1.72
C TYR A 156 -4.50 -7.69 -3.14
N HIS A 157 -5.65 -7.66 -3.78
CA HIS A 157 -5.84 -8.09 -5.16
C HIS A 157 -6.56 -7.01 -5.95
N LEU A 158 -5.97 -6.62 -7.07
CA LEU A 158 -6.53 -5.64 -8.01
C LEU A 158 -6.50 -6.20 -9.42
N THR A 159 -7.62 -6.07 -10.13
CA THR A 159 -7.73 -6.38 -11.56
C THR A 159 -8.25 -5.13 -12.27
N PRO A 160 -7.38 -4.19 -12.64
CA PRO A 160 -7.76 -3.01 -13.41
C PRO A 160 -7.77 -3.35 -14.90
N GLY A 161 -8.74 -2.80 -15.64
CA GLY A 161 -8.64 -2.69 -17.08
C GLY A 161 -7.61 -1.62 -17.45
N ILE A 162 -7.09 -1.70 -18.65
CA ILE A 162 -6.18 -0.71 -19.23
C ILE A 162 -6.99 0.08 -20.25
N VAL A 163 -6.97 1.41 -20.10
CA VAL A 163 -7.65 2.30 -21.04
C VAL A 163 -6.73 2.55 -22.21
N GLU A 164 -6.92 1.75 -23.26
CA GLU A 164 -6.20 1.85 -24.52
C GLU A 164 -7.22 1.82 -25.67
N GLY A 165 -6.85 2.35 -26.82
CA GLY A 165 -7.66 2.31 -28.04
C GLY A 165 -7.44 3.54 -28.90
N GLU A 166 -7.81 3.38 -30.16
CA GLU A 166 -7.80 4.47 -31.12
C GLU A 166 -8.99 5.39 -30.87
N ARG A 167 -8.91 6.58 -31.43
CA ARG A 167 -10.01 7.53 -31.40
C ARG A 167 -10.62 7.61 -32.78
N ASP A 168 -11.93 7.46 -32.86
CA ASP A 168 -12.70 7.68 -34.05
C ASP A 168 -12.40 9.05 -34.66
N GLU A 169 -12.03 9.08 -35.95
CA GLU A 169 -11.58 10.30 -36.63
C GLU A 169 -12.67 11.37 -36.76
N GLU A 170 -13.95 10.98 -36.87
CA GLU A 170 -15.05 11.90 -37.03
C GLU A 170 -15.56 12.49 -35.71
N THR A 171 -15.67 11.64 -34.69
CA THR A 171 -16.24 12.03 -33.37
C THR A 171 -15.19 12.39 -32.31
N GLY A 172 -13.95 12.00 -32.53
CA GLY A 172 -12.85 12.12 -31.56
C GLY A 172 -13.01 11.25 -30.29
N ARG A 173 -14.03 10.38 -30.26
CA ARG A 173 -14.31 9.51 -29.10
C ARG A 173 -13.47 8.26 -29.13
N LEU A 174 -13.18 7.73 -27.93
CA LEU A 174 -12.52 6.43 -27.81
C LEU A 174 -13.38 5.33 -28.44
N GLU A 175 -12.77 4.53 -29.32
CA GLU A 175 -13.45 3.40 -29.95
C GLU A 175 -13.79 2.32 -28.93
N ILE A 176 -14.93 1.67 -29.16
CA ILE A 176 -15.42 0.60 -28.30
C ILE A 176 -15.56 -0.64 -29.17
N PRO A 177 -14.95 -1.78 -28.79
CA PRO A 177 -15.10 -3.02 -29.53
C PRO A 177 -16.57 -3.43 -29.69
N ASP A 178 -16.92 -3.90 -30.88
CA ASP A 178 -18.28 -4.32 -31.21
C ASP A 178 -18.81 -5.39 -30.24
N GLY A 179 -20.05 -5.21 -29.81
CA GLY A 179 -20.73 -6.15 -28.92
C GLY A 179 -20.25 -6.12 -27.44
N PHE A 180 -19.36 -5.20 -27.08
CA PHE A 180 -18.90 -5.09 -25.69
C PHE A 180 -19.96 -4.47 -24.77
N ASN A 181 -20.29 -5.15 -23.67
CA ASN A 181 -21.19 -4.62 -22.66
C ASN A 181 -20.45 -3.72 -21.67
N LEU A 182 -20.51 -2.41 -21.89
CA LEU A 182 -19.84 -1.39 -21.05
C LEU A 182 -20.34 -1.31 -19.60
N LYS A 183 -21.48 -1.92 -19.29
CA LYS A 183 -22.02 -2.06 -17.93
C LYS A 183 -21.70 -3.42 -17.31
N SER A 184 -20.84 -4.21 -17.94
CA SER A 184 -20.36 -5.47 -17.39
C SER A 184 -19.30 -5.21 -16.32
N TYR A 185 -19.41 -5.90 -15.19
CA TYR A 185 -18.37 -5.98 -14.17
C TYR A 185 -17.27 -6.99 -14.54
N GLY A 186 -17.32 -7.54 -15.74
CA GLY A 186 -16.31 -8.44 -16.28
C GLY A 186 -15.04 -7.71 -16.72
N ARG A 187 -13.98 -8.48 -16.95
CA ARG A 187 -12.72 -7.95 -17.46
C ARG A 187 -12.83 -7.64 -18.95
N SER A 188 -12.33 -6.47 -19.35
CA SER A 188 -12.01 -6.14 -20.75
C SER A 188 -10.53 -6.42 -21.02
N LEU A 189 -10.16 -6.78 -22.23
CA LEU A 189 -8.77 -6.75 -22.67
C LEU A 189 -8.46 -5.33 -23.19
N PRO A 190 -7.26 -4.80 -22.96
CA PRO A 190 -6.25 -5.34 -22.06
C PRO A 190 -6.58 -5.11 -20.56
N PHE A 191 -5.99 -5.93 -19.70
CA PHE A 191 -6.13 -5.77 -18.24
C PHE A 191 -4.90 -6.25 -17.50
N GLN A 192 -4.72 -5.74 -16.28
CA GLN A 192 -3.70 -6.23 -15.35
C GLN A 192 -4.34 -7.11 -14.26
N GLN A 193 -3.51 -7.95 -13.66
CA GLN A 193 -3.84 -8.72 -12.47
C GLN A 193 -2.71 -8.58 -11.46
N ILE A 194 -3.02 -8.02 -10.32
CA ILE A 194 -2.05 -7.68 -9.29
C ILE A 194 -2.41 -8.43 -8.01
N HIS A 195 -1.43 -9.14 -7.46
CA HIS A 195 -1.51 -9.81 -6.17
C HIS A 195 -0.41 -9.27 -5.28
N HIS A 196 -0.77 -8.70 -4.15
CA HIS A 196 0.18 -8.25 -3.14
C HIS A 196 -0.08 -8.95 -1.81
N TYR A 197 0.92 -9.67 -1.33
CA TYR A 197 0.93 -10.34 -0.04
C TYR A 197 1.93 -9.63 0.87
N LYS A 198 1.55 -9.39 2.12
CA LYS A 198 2.42 -8.76 3.09
C LYS A 198 2.25 -9.42 4.45
N ALA A 199 3.36 -9.75 5.11
CA ALA A 199 3.42 -10.19 6.48
C ALA A 199 4.32 -9.24 7.27
N VAL A 200 3.81 -8.66 8.35
CA VAL A 200 4.52 -7.67 9.17
C VAL A 200 4.56 -8.13 10.61
N LEU A 201 5.75 -8.19 11.18
CA LEU A 201 6.00 -8.40 12.60
C LEU A 201 6.41 -7.06 13.22
N ASP A 202 5.57 -6.51 14.08
CA ASP A 202 5.84 -5.29 14.85
C ASP A 202 5.99 -5.64 16.33
N ASN A 203 7.20 -5.44 16.85
CA ASN A 203 7.52 -5.67 18.25
C ASN A 203 8.06 -4.39 18.89
N MET A 204 7.64 -4.16 20.12
CA MET A 204 8.20 -3.11 20.95
C MET A 204 8.45 -3.66 22.35
N TRP A 205 9.64 -3.40 22.91
CA TRP A 205 10.02 -3.77 24.26
C TRP A 205 10.44 -2.55 25.05
N TYR A 206 9.81 -2.33 26.20
CA TYR A 206 10.22 -1.27 27.13
C TYR A 206 11.53 -1.66 27.84
N VAL A 207 12.51 -0.77 27.82
CA VAL A 207 13.81 -0.91 28.48
C VAL A 207 14.01 0.29 29.42
N GLY A 208 13.65 0.11 30.68
CA GLY A 208 13.51 1.22 31.61
C GLY A 208 12.38 2.16 31.15
N GLU A 209 12.70 3.44 31.01
CA GLU A 209 11.77 4.46 30.45
C GLU A 209 11.93 4.65 28.92
N GLY A 210 12.86 3.95 28.29
CA GLY A 210 13.03 3.90 26.83
C GLY A 210 12.39 2.65 26.24
N TYR A 211 12.57 2.45 24.92
CA TYR A 211 12.08 1.25 24.25
C TYR A 211 12.94 0.86 23.04
N ILE A 212 12.94 -0.43 22.74
CA ILE A 212 13.45 -0.99 21.49
C ILE A 212 12.25 -1.33 20.62
N LYS A 213 12.29 -0.94 19.35
CA LYS A 213 11.31 -1.33 18.34
C LYS A 213 11.98 -2.18 17.26
N LEU A 214 11.35 -3.30 16.91
CA LEU A 214 11.70 -4.14 15.77
C LEU A 214 10.50 -4.23 14.84
N LEU A 215 10.68 -3.80 13.61
CA LEU A 215 9.74 -4.01 12.52
C LEU A 215 10.41 -4.91 11.47
N ALA A 216 9.80 -6.03 11.15
CA ALA A 216 10.25 -6.92 10.08
C ALA A 216 9.07 -7.25 9.18
N ALA A 217 9.25 -7.14 7.87
CA ALA A 217 8.19 -7.41 6.92
C ALA A 217 8.69 -8.20 5.72
N TYR A 218 7.86 -9.10 5.24
CA TYR A 218 8.00 -9.75 3.94
C TYR A 218 6.85 -9.33 3.05
N GLN A 219 7.16 -8.96 1.81
CA GLN A 219 6.20 -8.60 0.79
C GLN A 219 6.46 -9.40 -0.49
N GLN A 220 5.39 -9.83 -1.14
CA GLN A 220 5.43 -10.40 -2.48
C GLN A 220 4.42 -9.66 -3.34
N ASN A 221 4.88 -9.03 -4.41
CA ASN A 221 4.02 -8.40 -5.40
C ASN A 221 4.16 -9.14 -6.73
N ARG A 222 3.05 -9.65 -7.27
CA ARG A 222 3.00 -10.22 -8.61
C ARG A 222 2.11 -9.36 -9.47
N ARG A 223 2.65 -8.89 -10.58
CA ARG A 223 1.93 -8.13 -11.61
C ARG A 223 1.95 -8.89 -12.92
N GLN A 224 0.77 -9.08 -13.47
CA GLN A 224 0.55 -9.77 -14.73
C GLN A 224 -0.24 -8.85 -15.67
N GLU A 225 0.10 -8.88 -16.95
CA GLU A 225 -0.58 -8.14 -18.00
C GLU A 225 -1.08 -9.08 -19.09
N TYR A 226 -2.31 -8.87 -19.53
CA TYR A 226 -3.02 -9.64 -20.53
C TYR A 226 -3.52 -8.67 -21.62
N GLU A 227 -2.94 -8.74 -22.81
CA GLU A 227 -3.21 -7.79 -23.89
C GLU A 227 -4.22 -8.34 -24.89
N GLU A 228 -3.88 -9.40 -25.61
CA GLU A 228 -4.68 -9.94 -26.69
C GLU A 228 -5.62 -11.06 -26.25
N LYS A 229 -5.19 -11.90 -25.32
CA LYS A 229 -5.95 -13.09 -24.87
C LYS A 229 -5.99 -13.16 -23.34
N ARG A 230 -7.08 -13.73 -22.83
CA ARG A 230 -7.29 -13.86 -21.36
C ARG A 230 -6.48 -14.96 -20.70
N ASP A 231 -5.92 -15.88 -21.48
CA ASP A 231 -5.15 -17.05 -21.07
C ASP A 231 -3.67 -16.94 -21.43
N GLU A 232 -3.26 -15.88 -22.13
CA GLU A 232 -1.89 -15.61 -22.52
C GLU A 232 -1.38 -14.36 -21.78
N CYS A 233 -0.45 -14.58 -20.86
CA CYS A 233 0.14 -13.51 -20.04
C CYS A 233 1.46 -13.05 -20.71
N GLY A 234 1.48 -11.83 -21.23
CA GLY A 234 2.67 -11.22 -21.82
C GLY A 234 3.68 -10.85 -20.73
N LEU A 235 3.27 -9.97 -19.82
CA LEU A 235 4.08 -9.51 -18.71
C LEU A 235 3.73 -10.28 -17.42
N ASP A 236 4.69 -10.93 -16.79
CA ASP A 236 4.53 -11.58 -15.47
C ASP A 236 5.77 -11.31 -14.61
N LEU A 237 5.67 -10.32 -13.75
CA LEU A 237 6.73 -9.87 -12.86
C LEU A 237 6.43 -10.22 -11.41
N MET A 238 7.41 -10.81 -10.74
CA MET A 238 7.32 -11.14 -9.32
C MET A 238 8.41 -10.43 -8.53
N LEU A 239 8.00 -9.61 -7.59
CA LEU A 239 8.88 -8.85 -6.70
C LEU A 239 8.76 -9.39 -5.28
N HIS A 240 9.88 -9.78 -4.69
CA HIS A 240 10.01 -10.16 -3.29
C HIS A 240 10.76 -9.08 -2.55
N THR A 241 10.27 -8.67 -1.39
CA THR A 241 10.92 -7.66 -0.55
C THR A 241 10.89 -8.08 0.91
N VAL A 242 12.03 -8.00 1.58
CA VAL A 242 12.14 -8.10 3.04
C VAL A 242 12.58 -6.74 3.55
N ASN A 243 11.76 -6.11 4.40
CA ASN A 243 12.09 -4.86 5.06
C ASN A 243 12.43 -5.14 6.53
N TYR A 244 13.36 -4.40 7.09
CA TYR A 244 13.70 -4.46 8.51
C TYR A 244 14.03 -3.09 9.06
N ASP A 245 13.60 -2.84 10.30
CA ASP A 245 13.94 -1.67 11.11
C ASP A 245 14.12 -2.13 12.55
N LEU A 246 15.25 -1.80 13.15
CA LEU A 246 15.54 -2.04 14.56
C LEU A 246 16.12 -0.76 15.14
N HIS A 247 15.44 -0.18 16.12
CA HIS A 247 15.95 1.01 16.77
C HIS A 247 15.64 1.05 18.26
N TYR A 248 16.50 1.75 18.98
CA TYR A 248 16.30 2.14 20.37
C TYR A 248 15.89 3.60 20.43
N THR A 249 14.89 3.90 21.25
CA THR A 249 14.49 5.26 21.61
C THR A 249 14.71 5.48 23.11
N SER A 250 15.50 6.51 23.46
CA SER A 250 15.80 6.84 24.84
C SER A 250 14.57 7.38 25.59
N PRO A 251 14.59 7.32 26.94
CA PRO A 251 13.74 8.19 27.73
C PRO A 251 14.04 9.67 27.44
N LEU A 252 13.25 10.55 28.01
CA LEU A 252 13.55 11.99 27.98
C LEU A 252 14.75 12.29 28.86
N LEU A 253 15.87 12.67 28.25
CA LEU A 253 17.13 13.04 28.92
C LEU A 253 17.19 14.56 29.06
N GLY A 254 16.61 15.09 30.13
CA GLY A 254 16.35 16.53 30.25
C GLY A 254 15.35 16.97 29.18
N SER A 255 15.78 17.85 28.26
CA SER A 255 14.95 18.27 27.10
C SER A 255 15.17 17.44 25.83
N TRP A 256 16.03 16.43 25.87
CA TRP A 256 16.43 15.67 24.70
C TRP A 256 15.80 14.29 24.64
N LYS A 257 15.36 13.90 23.45
CA LYS A 257 14.96 12.54 23.11
C LYS A 257 15.84 12.04 21.95
N ILE A 258 16.50 10.91 22.14
CA ILE A 258 17.44 10.34 21.17
C ILE A 258 16.86 9.02 20.65
N ALA A 259 16.94 8.82 19.35
CA ALA A 259 16.69 7.52 18.75
C ALA A 259 17.86 7.16 17.83
N ALA A 260 18.28 5.89 17.87
CA ALA A 260 19.32 5.38 16.99
C ALA A 260 19.00 3.94 16.59
N GLY A 261 19.32 3.58 15.37
CA GLY A 261 18.99 2.27 14.86
C GLY A 261 19.57 1.98 13.48
N LEU A 262 19.13 0.86 12.95
CA LEU A 262 19.43 0.39 11.60
C LEU A 262 18.14 0.02 10.89
N ASN A 263 18.10 0.26 9.60
CA ASN A 263 17.04 -0.18 8.71
C ASN A 263 17.59 -0.57 7.35
N GLY A 264 16.75 -1.18 6.54
CA GLY A 264 17.11 -1.52 5.18
C GLY A 264 16.12 -2.50 4.56
N MET A 265 16.48 -2.99 3.38
CA MET A 265 15.71 -3.99 2.69
C MET A 265 16.59 -4.94 1.86
N TRP A 266 16.07 -6.12 1.63
CA TRP A 266 16.47 -7.00 0.56
C TRP A 266 15.31 -7.11 -0.44
N GLN A 267 15.64 -7.04 -1.73
CA GLN A 267 14.64 -7.11 -2.79
C GLN A 267 15.13 -7.98 -3.92
N GLN A 268 14.23 -8.77 -4.51
CA GLN A 268 14.49 -9.58 -5.70
C GLN A 268 13.31 -9.46 -6.66
N SER A 269 13.60 -9.08 -7.91
CA SER A 269 12.64 -9.09 -9.01
C SER A 269 12.95 -10.25 -9.95
N VAL A 270 11.89 -10.97 -10.35
CA VAL A 270 11.98 -12.09 -11.30
C VAL A 270 10.94 -11.90 -12.38
N ASN A 271 11.37 -11.89 -13.64
CA ASN A 271 10.50 -11.92 -14.81
C ASN A 271 10.11 -13.37 -15.12
N LYS A 272 8.81 -13.64 -15.22
CA LYS A 272 8.22 -14.94 -15.56
C LYS A 272 7.44 -14.91 -16.88
N GLY A 273 7.23 -13.69 -17.44
CA GLY A 273 6.51 -13.48 -18.68
C GLY A 273 7.41 -13.64 -19.92
N THR A 274 6.79 -13.55 -21.08
CA THR A 274 7.48 -13.54 -22.38
C THR A 274 8.03 -12.15 -22.70
N GLU A 275 7.41 -11.11 -22.17
CA GLU A 275 7.89 -9.74 -22.30
C GLU A 275 8.95 -9.42 -21.25
N PHE A 276 10.03 -8.80 -21.70
CA PHE A 276 11.18 -8.49 -20.87
C PHE A 276 11.28 -6.97 -20.61
N LEU A 277 10.31 -6.42 -19.87
CA LEU A 277 10.26 -4.99 -19.56
C LEU A 277 11.28 -4.59 -18.48
N VAL A 278 11.37 -5.39 -17.43
CA VAL A 278 12.30 -5.17 -16.31
C VAL A 278 13.21 -6.40 -16.17
N PRO A 279 14.54 -6.24 -16.21
CA PRO A 279 15.45 -7.35 -15.99
C PRO A 279 15.36 -7.89 -14.56
N ASP A 280 15.71 -9.17 -14.41
CA ASP A 280 15.87 -9.76 -13.08
C ASP A 280 16.97 -9.03 -12.32
N TYR A 281 16.72 -8.74 -11.06
CA TYR A 281 17.71 -8.11 -10.19
C TYR A 281 17.57 -8.57 -8.75
N SER A 282 18.64 -8.37 -8.00
CA SER A 282 18.67 -8.49 -6.54
C SER A 282 19.33 -7.24 -5.97
N LEU A 283 18.71 -6.68 -4.94
CA LEU A 283 19.15 -5.49 -4.24
C LEU A 283 19.24 -5.80 -2.75
N PHE A 284 20.28 -5.32 -2.10
CA PHE A 284 20.39 -5.28 -0.65
C PHE A 284 20.85 -3.90 -0.23
N ASP A 285 20.07 -3.25 0.64
CA ASP A 285 20.47 -2.00 1.25
C ASP A 285 20.45 -2.07 2.79
N TYR A 286 21.23 -1.23 3.41
CA TYR A 286 21.22 -1.02 4.85
C TYR A 286 21.56 0.45 5.17
N GLY A 287 20.93 0.96 6.20
CA GLY A 287 21.16 2.29 6.73
C GLY A 287 21.35 2.28 8.23
N LEU A 288 22.23 3.14 8.72
CA LEU A 288 22.32 3.49 10.14
C LEU A 288 21.80 4.91 10.30
N PHE A 289 21.02 5.14 11.33
CA PHE A 289 20.50 6.47 11.62
C PHE A 289 20.58 6.80 13.11
N ALA A 290 20.68 8.09 13.39
CA ALA A 290 20.49 8.64 14.72
C ALA A 290 19.73 9.96 14.61
N THR A 291 18.78 10.18 15.51
CA THR A 291 18.02 11.42 15.63
C THR A 291 18.08 11.92 17.05
N ALA A 292 18.14 13.24 17.20
CA ALA A 292 18.05 13.90 18.50
C ALA A 292 17.03 15.03 18.39
N THR A 293 16.00 14.99 19.21
CA THR A 293 14.96 16.02 19.30
C THR A 293 15.09 16.74 20.63
N CYS A 294 15.20 18.06 20.59
CA CYS A 294 15.25 18.89 21.78
C CYS A 294 13.97 19.71 21.91
N ASN A 295 13.24 19.53 22.99
CA ASN A 295 12.07 20.34 23.31
C ASN A 295 12.48 21.46 24.26
N VAL A 296 12.49 22.69 23.76
CA VAL A 296 12.72 23.91 24.55
C VAL A 296 11.40 24.67 24.59
N ASP A 297 10.94 25.05 25.76
CA ASP A 297 9.59 25.64 26.03
C ASP A 297 9.16 26.80 25.11
N LYS A 298 10.01 27.28 24.23
CA LYS A 298 9.73 28.37 23.26
C LYS A 298 10.24 28.13 21.82
N LEU A 299 10.84 27.00 21.56
CA LEU A 299 11.38 26.62 20.22
C LEU A 299 11.15 25.13 19.99
N ASN A 300 10.28 24.82 19.05
CA ASN A 300 10.11 23.48 18.48
C ASN A 300 11.00 23.30 17.27
#